data_cfd95320778b20812a2b29b56a9fdd32
#
_entry.id   cfd95320778b20812a2b29b56a9fdd32
#
_cell.length_a   1.000
_cell.length_b   1.000
_cell.length_c   1.000
_cell.angle_alpha   90.00
_cell.angle_beta   90.00
_cell.angle_gamma   90.00
#
_symmetry.space_group_name_H-M   'P 1'
#
loop_
_entity.id
_entity.type
_entity.pdbx_description
1 polymer ?
#
loop_
_entity_poly.entity_id
_entity_poly.type
_entity_poly.pdbx_seq_one_letter_code
_entity_poly.pdbx_strand_id
1 'polypeptide(L)'
;MKTAAAFSLAFSLLFLIGCMTVPASNPVYADAVPETAAAIAPETMVSEPSDPMIDRWGVEIEGLRRTSGGYMLDFRFRVLDTAKAAPLFVRATKPYLLDPVSGVMFQVPNPPKTGPLRTSNPPKEGVVYWMFFANPGRYLEPGASVTVVIGEFRAENLIVE
;
A
#
# COMPACT_ATOMS: atom_id res chain seq x y z
N MET A 1 -3.36 53.48 -12.60
CA MET A 1 -2.69 54.28 -11.55
C MET A 1 -2.08 53.22 -10.62
N LYS A 2 -0.76 52.98 -10.78
CA LYS A 2 0.32 53.16 -9.81
C LYS A 2 0.14 52.29 -8.54
N THR A 3 1.00 51.43 -8.13
CA THR A 3 2.48 51.50 -8.02
C THR A 3 3.07 50.13 -7.72
N ALA A 4 4.25 49.89 -8.27
CA ALA A 4 5.17 48.80 -7.96
C ALA A 4 5.81 48.94 -6.56
N ALA A 5 6.21 47.85 -5.94
CA ALA A 5 7.27 47.83 -4.96
C ALA A 5 8.04 46.52 -5.10
N ALA A 6 9.24 46.63 -5.65
CA ALA A 6 10.33 45.67 -5.61
C ALA A 6 10.99 45.72 -4.22
N PHE A 7 11.28 44.55 -3.64
CA PHE A 7 12.26 44.45 -2.57
C PHE A 7 13.26 43.34 -2.93
N SER A 8 14.42 43.82 -3.35
CA SER A 8 15.67 43.09 -3.50
C SER A 8 16.37 43.06 -2.16
N LEU A 9 16.79 41.91 -1.68
CA LEU A 9 17.80 41.81 -0.63
C LEU A 9 18.71 40.63 -0.92
N ALA A 10 19.85 40.96 -1.49
CA ALA A 10 21.02 40.12 -1.59
C ALA A 10 21.57 39.88 -0.17
N PHE A 11 21.81 38.63 0.18
CA PHE A 11 22.66 38.29 1.31
C PHE A 11 23.74 37.32 0.85
N SER A 12 24.88 37.92 0.53
CA SER A 12 26.16 37.27 0.31
C SER A 12 26.76 36.93 1.68
N LEU A 13 27.06 35.66 1.93
CA LEU A 13 28.00 35.33 3.00
C LEU A 13 28.94 34.22 2.56
N LEU A 14 30.11 34.65 2.34
CA LEU A 14 31.41 34.00 2.16
C LEU A 14 31.75 33.19 3.43
N PHE A 15 32.03 31.89 3.33
CA PHE A 15 32.73 31.20 4.43
C PHE A 15 33.84 30.29 3.91
N LEU A 16 34.95 30.54 4.50
CA LEU A 16 36.34 30.16 4.26
C LEU A 16 36.60 28.65 4.33
N ILE A 17 37.52 28.30 3.51
CA ILE A 17 38.40 27.14 3.42
C ILE A 17 38.98 26.75 4.78
N GLY A 18 38.80 25.49 5.16
CA GLY A 18 39.53 24.82 6.22
C GLY A 18 40.15 23.52 5.72
N CYS A 19 41.35 23.61 5.19
CA CYS A 19 42.22 22.50 4.84
C CYS A 19 42.85 21.94 6.13
N MET A 20 42.55 20.65 6.47
CA MET A 20 43.31 19.95 7.51
C MET A 20 43.84 18.64 6.91
N THR A 21 45.09 18.65 6.57
CA THR A 21 45.95 17.51 6.27
C THR A 21 46.25 16.72 7.55
N VAL A 22 46.10 15.41 7.50
CA VAL A 22 46.59 14.48 8.51
C VAL A 22 47.61 13.54 7.86
N PRO A 23 48.79 13.35 8.45
CA PRO A 23 49.86 12.54 7.83
C PRO A 23 49.69 11.04 8.10
N ALA A 24 50.15 10.27 7.15
CA ALA A 24 50.31 8.83 7.17
C ALA A 24 51.32 8.39 8.25
N SER A 25 51.00 7.27 8.90
CA SER A 25 52.02 6.43 9.51
C SER A 25 51.55 4.99 9.50
N ASN A 26 52.10 4.17 8.59
CA ASN A 26 52.16 2.72 8.73
C ASN A 26 53.20 2.35 9.79
N PRO A 27 53.06 1.22 10.48
CA PRO A 27 53.97 0.14 10.17
C PRO A 27 53.30 -1.22 9.99
N VAL A 28 53.87 -1.90 9.05
CA VAL A 28 53.86 -3.30 8.74
C VAL A 28 54.05 -4.18 9.99
N TYR A 29 53.17 -5.17 10.14
CA TYR A 29 53.53 -6.41 10.83
C TYR A 29 52.93 -7.59 10.04
N ALA A 30 53.84 -8.41 9.55
CA ALA A 30 53.58 -9.68 8.91
C ALA A 30 53.35 -10.76 9.98
N ASP A 31 52.55 -11.69 9.62
CA ASP A 31 52.70 -13.14 9.82
C ASP A 31 51.59 -13.85 10.62
N ALA A 32 51.24 -14.98 10.03
CA ALA A 32 50.51 -16.12 10.56
C ALA A 32 49.03 -16.29 10.18
N VAL A 33 48.85 -17.03 9.08
CA VAL A 33 47.65 -17.85 8.82
C VAL A 33 47.63 -19.01 9.84
N PRO A 34 46.47 -19.36 10.40
CA PRO A 34 45.97 -20.68 10.11
C PRO A 34 44.52 -20.64 9.59
N GLU A 35 44.36 -21.30 8.50
CA GLU A 35 43.16 -21.93 7.99
C GLU A 35 42.38 -22.64 9.08
N THR A 36 41.19 -22.17 9.39
CA THR A 36 40.19 -22.99 10.04
C THR A 36 38.84 -22.66 9.42
N ALA A 37 38.36 -23.64 8.66
CA ALA A 37 37.04 -23.71 8.15
C ALA A 37 36.02 -23.45 9.33
N ALA A 38 35.39 -22.30 9.30
CA ALA A 38 34.25 -22.02 10.15
C ALA A 38 33.03 -21.95 9.24
N ALA A 39 32.21 -22.97 9.42
CA ALA A 39 30.86 -23.17 8.99
C ALA A 39 30.14 -21.88 8.53
N ILE A 40 29.68 -21.90 7.29
CA ILE A 40 28.60 -21.06 6.81
C ILE A 40 27.39 -21.41 7.66
N ALA A 41 27.13 -20.60 8.69
CA ALA A 41 25.86 -20.61 9.35
C ALA A 41 24.80 -20.28 8.29
N PRO A 42 23.72 -21.06 8.16
CA PRO A 42 22.64 -20.65 7.30
C PRO A 42 22.14 -19.31 7.82
N GLU A 43 22.26 -18.28 6.97
CA GLU A 43 21.54 -17.03 7.20
C GLU A 43 20.08 -17.43 7.38
N THR A 44 19.63 -17.36 8.62
CA THR A 44 18.23 -17.42 8.95
C THR A 44 17.63 -16.23 8.20
N MET A 45 17.05 -16.49 7.02
CA MET A 45 16.15 -15.57 6.37
C MET A 45 15.10 -15.25 7.43
N VAL A 46 15.24 -14.10 8.06
CA VAL A 46 14.16 -13.48 8.82
C VAL A 46 13.13 -13.20 7.77
N SER A 47 12.17 -14.12 7.64
CA SER A 47 10.98 -13.91 6.85
C SER A 47 10.33 -12.68 7.47
N GLU A 48 10.36 -11.55 6.79
CA GLU A 48 9.52 -10.42 7.15
C GLU A 48 8.10 -10.96 7.32
N PRO A 49 7.33 -10.49 8.31
CA PRO A 49 5.95 -10.93 8.48
C PRO A 49 5.20 -10.64 7.19
N SER A 50 5.01 -11.68 6.38
CA SER A 50 4.31 -11.57 5.12
C SER A 50 2.86 -11.21 5.42
N ASP A 51 2.33 -10.26 4.67
CA ASP A 51 0.92 -9.87 4.77
C ASP A 51 0.04 -11.11 4.45
N PRO A 52 -0.85 -11.54 5.37
CA PRO A 52 -1.73 -12.68 5.14
C PRO A 52 -2.55 -12.57 3.84
N MET A 53 -2.79 -11.35 3.35
CA MET A 53 -3.46 -11.12 2.09
C MET A 53 -2.60 -11.53 0.90
N ILE A 54 -1.30 -11.24 0.96
CA ILE A 54 -0.33 -11.64 -0.07
C ILE A 54 -0.15 -13.15 -0.08
N ASP A 55 0.04 -13.77 1.09
CA ASP A 55 0.32 -15.20 1.19
C ASP A 55 -0.85 -16.06 0.74
N ARG A 56 -2.06 -15.74 1.20
CA ARG A 56 -3.24 -16.55 0.93
C ARG A 56 -3.93 -16.20 -0.38
N TRP A 57 -4.00 -14.92 -0.71
CA TRP A 57 -4.82 -14.43 -1.81
C TRP A 57 -4.02 -13.80 -2.97
N GLY A 58 -2.70 -13.64 -2.81
CA GLY A 58 -1.84 -13.07 -3.83
C GLY A 58 -2.22 -11.64 -4.19
N VAL A 59 -2.73 -10.87 -3.23
CA VAL A 59 -3.14 -9.48 -3.44
C VAL A 59 -2.57 -8.57 -2.34
N GLU A 60 -2.23 -7.37 -2.74
CA GLU A 60 -1.84 -6.26 -1.87
C GLU A 60 -2.98 -5.23 -1.85
N ILE A 61 -3.39 -4.80 -0.66
CA ILE A 61 -4.47 -3.82 -0.51
C ILE A 61 -3.87 -2.43 -0.63
N GLU A 62 -4.37 -1.63 -1.59
CA GLU A 62 -3.92 -0.23 -1.77
C GLU A 62 -4.69 0.75 -0.90
N GLY A 63 -5.91 0.43 -0.54
CA GLY A 63 -6.71 1.25 0.37
C GLY A 63 -8.20 1.26 0.07
N LEU A 64 -8.91 1.99 0.91
CA LEU A 64 -10.36 2.21 0.84
C LEU A 64 -10.66 3.69 1.00
N ARG A 65 -11.10 4.34 -0.07
CA ARG A 65 -11.26 5.80 -0.12
C ARG A 65 -12.69 6.22 -0.36
N ARG A 66 -13.09 7.33 0.24
CA ARG A 66 -14.38 7.95 -0.07
C ARG A 66 -14.34 8.63 -1.44
N THR A 67 -15.37 8.40 -2.22
CA THR A 67 -15.56 9.03 -3.54
C THR A 67 -17.01 9.48 -3.72
N SER A 68 -17.30 10.16 -4.82
CA SER A 68 -18.64 10.67 -5.14
C SER A 68 -19.26 11.51 -3.99
N GLY A 69 -18.47 12.42 -3.41
CA GLY A 69 -18.92 13.25 -2.30
C GLY A 69 -19.23 12.47 -1.00
N GLY A 70 -18.65 11.27 -0.86
CA GLY A 70 -18.82 10.38 0.29
C GLY A 70 -19.97 9.38 0.16
N TYR A 71 -20.71 9.38 -0.96
CA TYR A 71 -21.79 8.42 -1.19
C TYR A 71 -21.31 7.05 -1.70
N MET A 72 -20.02 6.93 -2.02
CA MET A 72 -19.40 5.68 -2.44
C MET A 72 -18.03 5.50 -1.79
N LEU A 73 -17.60 4.25 -1.68
CA LEU A 73 -16.28 3.84 -1.21
C LEU A 73 -15.58 3.12 -2.34
N ASP A 74 -14.38 3.56 -2.68
CA ASP A 74 -13.49 2.98 -3.70
C ASP A 74 -12.46 2.09 -3.02
N PHE A 75 -12.64 0.79 -3.13
CA PHE A 75 -11.69 -0.21 -2.66
C PHE A 75 -10.75 -0.61 -3.77
N ARG A 76 -9.44 -0.55 -3.51
CA ARG A 76 -8.41 -0.90 -4.49
C ARG A 76 -7.45 -1.94 -3.94
N PHE A 77 -7.07 -2.86 -4.80
CA PHE A 77 -6.07 -3.89 -4.51
C PHE A 77 -5.27 -4.22 -5.77
N ARG A 78 -4.01 -4.54 -5.59
CA ARG A 78 -3.07 -4.98 -6.62
C ARG A 78 -2.98 -6.50 -6.62
N VAL A 79 -3.03 -7.12 -7.78
CA VAL A 79 -2.83 -8.56 -7.93
C VAL A 79 -1.33 -8.83 -8.06
N LEU A 80 -0.80 -9.68 -7.18
CA LEU A 80 0.60 -10.14 -7.21
C LEU A 80 0.69 -11.59 -7.72
N ASP A 81 -0.33 -12.42 -7.46
CA ASP A 81 -0.43 -13.80 -7.95
C ASP A 81 -1.83 -14.03 -8.53
N THR A 82 -1.88 -14.29 -9.84
CA THR A 82 -3.15 -14.43 -10.56
C THR A 82 -3.90 -15.71 -10.19
N ALA A 83 -3.20 -16.80 -9.86
CA ALA A 83 -3.83 -18.07 -9.50
C ALA A 83 -4.52 -17.97 -8.13
N LYS A 84 -3.85 -17.36 -7.15
CA LYS A 84 -4.40 -17.12 -5.82
C LYS A 84 -5.55 -16.10 -5.85
N ALA A 85 -5.45 -15.07 -6.69
CA ALA A 85 -6.46 -14.02 -6.80
C ALA A 85 -7.71 -14.43 -7.61
N ALA A 86 -7.66 -15.50 -8.39
CA ALA A 86 -8.75 -15.92 -9.27
C ALA A 86 -10.14 -15.99 -8.58
N PRO A 87 -10.29 -16.47 -7.32
CA PRO A 87 -11.57 -16.50 -6.64
C PRO A 87 -12.24 -15.14 -6.44
N LEU A 88 -11.46 -14.05 -6.37
CA LEU A 88 -11.97 -12.68 -6.18
C LEU A 88 -12.71 -12.17 -7.43
N PHE A 89 -12.43 -12.77 -8.60
CA PHE A 89 -12.97 -12.35 -9.90
C PHE A 89 -14.18 -13.16 -10.36
N VAL A 90 -14.61 -14.13 -9.58
CA VAL A 90 -15.80 -14.93 -9.87
C VAL A 90 -17.03 -14.02 -9.91
N ARG A 91 -17.71 -13.97 -11.07
CA ARG A 91 -18.85 -13.06 -11.28
C ARG A 91 -20.06 -13.39 -10.38
N ALA A 92 -20.24 -14.64 -10.03
CA ALA A 92 -21.32 -15.08 -9.15
C ALA A 92 -21.14 -14.61 -7.70
N THR A 93 -19.89 -14.37 -7.27
CA THR A 93 -19.58 -13.86 -5.94
C THR A 93 -20.01 -12.40 -5.84
N LYS A 94 -20.78 -12.08 -4.79
CA LYS A 94 -21.25 -10.73 -4.50
C LYS A 94 -20.39 -10.13 -3.39
N PRO A 95 -19.47 -9.23 -3.71
CA PRO A 95 -18.69 -8.53 -2.69
C PRO A 95 -19.58 -7.64 -1.84
N TYR A 96 -19.24 -7.55 -0.57
CA TYR A 96 -19.85 -6.57 0.34
C TYR A 96 -18.80 -6.04 1.33
N LEU A 97 -19.08 -4.88 1.87
CA LEU A 97 -18.32 -4.29 2.95
C LEU A 97 -19.17 -4.37 4.22
N LEU A 98 -18.57 -4.77 5.32
CA LEU A 98 -19.20 -4.95 6.62
C LEU A 98 -18.64 -3.90 7.59
N ASP A 99 -19.51 -3.16 8.24
CA ASP A 99 -19.17 -2.40 9.44
C ASP A 99 -19.24 -3.34 10.65
N PRO A 100 -18.12 -3.68 11.28
CA PRO A 100 -18.12 -4.64 12.40
C PRO A 100 -18.80 -4.10 13.65
N VAL A 101 -18.94 -2.78 13.78
CA VAL A 101 -19.57 -2.14 14.96
C VAL A 101 -21.08 -2.24 14.89
N SER A 102 -21.68 -1.89 13.75
CA SER A 102 -23.12 -1.88 13.57
C SER A 102 -23.70 -3.15 12.93
N GLY A 103 -22.85 -3.97 12.31
CA GLY A 103 -23.25 -5.13 11.51
C GLY A 103 -23.90 -4.75 10.17
N VAL A 104 -23.86 -3.48 9.77
CA VAL A 104 -24.44 -3.03 8.51
C VAL A 104 -23.55 -3.48 7.34
N MET A 105 -24.20 -3.98 6.28
CA MET A 105 -23.54 -4.42 5.05
C MET A 105 -23.79 -3.44 3.91
N PHE A 106 -22.71 -3.06 3.22
CA PHE A 106 -22.72 -2.16 2.07
C PHE A 106 -22.38 -2.98 0.81
N GLN A 107 -23.26 -2.95 -0.17
CA GLN A 107 -23.12 -3.75 -1.38
C GLN A 107 -22.49 -2.96 -2.53
N VAL A 108 -21.93 -3.70 -3.49
CA VAL A 108 -21.52 -3.15 -4.78
C VAL A 108 -22.77 -2.81 -5.59
N PRO A 109 -22.98 -1.55 -6.00
CA PRO A 109 -24.11 -1.17 -6.84
C PRO A 109 -24.08 -1.93 -8.18
N ASN A 110 -25.26 -2.33 -8.64
CA ASN A 110 -25.42 -3.05 -9.91
C ASN A 110 -26.46 -2.36 -10.80
N PRO A 111 -26.14 -1.20 -11.41
CA PRO A 111 -27.06 -0.50 -12.28
C PRO A 111 -27.37 -1.34 -13.54
N PRO A 112 -28.64 -1.34 -14.03
CA PRO A 112 -29.07 -2.20 -15.14
C PRO A 112 -28.29 -1.99 -16.45
N LYS A 113 -27.80 -0.77 -16.69
CA LYS A 113 -27.10 -0.43 -17.95
C LYS A 113 -25.60 -0.72 -17.91
N THR A 114 -24.97 -0.62 -16.76
CA THR A 114 -23.50 -0.73 -16.63
C THR A 114 -23.04 -2.00 -15.93
N GLY A 115 -23.96 -2.71 -15.27
CA GLY A 115 -23.62 -3.87 -14.46
C GLY A 115 -22.94 -3.51 -13.14
N PRO A 116 -22.38 -4.49 -12.42
CA PRO A 116 -21.77 -4.29 -11.12
C PRO A 116 -20.58 -3.30 -11.20
N LEU A 117 -20.55 -2.33 -10.30
CA LEU A 117 -19.47 -1.34 -10.25
C LEU A 117 -18.21 -1.94 -9.63
N ARG A 118 -17.64 -2.90 -10.32
CA ARG A 118 -16.35 -3.51 -10.00
C ARG A 118 -15.63 -3.96 -11.27
N THR A 119 -14.32 -4.05 -11.23
CA THR A 119 -13.56 -4.69 -12.29
C THR A 119 -13.83 -6.20 -12.27
N SER A 120 -14.25 -6.77 -13.40
CA SER A 120 -14.58 -8.20 -13.54
C SER A 120 -13.76 -8.88 -14.64
N ASN A 121 -12.70 -8.22 -15.12
CA ASN A 121 -11.77 -8.83 -16.09
C ASN A 121 -10.91 -9.89 -15.40
N PRO A 122 -10.42 -10.89 -16.14
CA PRO A 122 -9.48 -11.86 -15.59
C PRO A 122 -8.29 -11.18 -14.91
N PRO A 123 -7.80 -11.71 -13.77
CA PRO A 123 -6.70 -11.10 -13.06
C PRO A 123 -5.41 -11.11 -13.89
N LYS A 124 -4.63 -10.05 -13.77
CA LYS A 124 -3.28 -9.91 -14.35
C LYS A 124 -2.35 -9.45 -13.25
N GLU A 125 -1.16 -10.00 -13.22
CA GLU A 125 -0.13 -9.64 -12.26
C GLU A 125 0.30 -8.17 -12.42
N GLY A 126 0.53 -7.49 -11.31
CA GLY A 126 0.91 -6.09 -11.24
C GLY A 126 -0.22 -5.09 -11.50
N VAL A 127 -1.42 -5.54 -11.87
CA VAL A 127 -2.55 -4.68 -12.19
C VAL A 127 -3.36 -4.36 -10.95
N VAL A 128 -3.75 -3.09 -10.82
CA VAL A 128 -4.65 -2.60 -9.77
C VAL A 128 -6.10 -2.78 -10.21
N TYR A 129 -6.88 -3.37 -9.33
CA TYR A 129 -8.31 -3.59 -9.51
C TYR A 129 -9.10 -2.77 -8.51
N TRP A 130 -10.33 -2.45 -8.87
CA TRP A 130 -11.19 -1.61 -8.06
C TRP A 130 -12.60 -2.19 -7.93
N MET A 131 -13.27 -1.85 -6.84
CA MET A 131 -14.69 -2.02 -6.65
C MET A 131 -15.27 -0.92 -5.79
N PHE A 132 -16.47 -0.48 -6.15
CA PHE A 132 -17.18 0.53 -5.40
C PHE A 132 -18.26 -0.10 -4.52
N PHE A 133 -18.34 0.37 -3.28
CA PHE A 133 -19.44 0.05 -2.38
C PHE A 133 -20.32 1.29 -2.21
N ALA A 134 -21.63 1.08 -2.17
CA ALA A 134 -22.56 2.17 -1.86
C ALA A 134 -22.42 2.59 -0.41
N ASN A 135 -22.38 3.88 -0.14
CA ASN A 135 -22.38 4.47 1.20
C ASN A 135 -23.57 5.43 1.35
N PRO A 136 -24.82 4.89 1.47
CA PRO A 136 -26.02 5.70 1.54
C PRO A 136 -25.98 6.59 2.80
N GLY A 137 -26.40 7.82 2.62
CA GLY A 137 -26.37 8.82 3.69
C GLY A 137 -24.97 9.20 4.17
N ARG A 138 -23.91 8.75 3.48
CA ARG A 138 -22.51 8.95 3.89
C ARG A 138 -22.22 8.36 5.28
N TYR A 139 -22.85 7.23 5.57
CA TYR A 139 -22.83 6.58 6.87
C TYR A 139 -21.41 6.28 7.38
N LEU A 140 -20.56 5.73 6.50
CA LEU A 140 -19.14 5.51 6.80
C LEU A 140 -18.36 6.81 6.56
N GLU A 141 -17.77 7.31 7.63
CA GLU A 141 -16.93 8.52 7.63
C GLU A 141 -15.45 8.17 7.58
N PRO A 142 -14.57 9.12 7.24
CA PRO A 142 -13.13 8.91 7.34
C PRO A 142 -12.74 8.47 8.75
N GLY A 143 -11.85 7.48 8.84
CA GLY A 143 -11.42 6.87 10.10
C GLY A 143 -12.27 5.67 10.54
N ALA A 144 -13.41 5.39 9.90
CA ALA A 144 -14.19 4.19 10.20
C ALA A 144 -13.40 2.93 9.81
N SER A 145 -13.39 1.93 10.70
CA SER A 145 -12.80 0.61 10.43
C SER A 145 -13.86 -0.33 9.90
N VAL A 146 -13.57 -0.99 8.78
CA VAL A 146 -14.51 -1.88 8.08
C VAL A 146 -13.82 -3.14 7.59
N THR A 147 -14.62 -4.13 7.18
CA THR A 147 -14.15 -5.38 6.58
C THR A 147 -14.70 -5.55 5.18
N VAL A 148 -13.84 -5.74 4.19
CA VAL A 148 -14.26 -6.12 2.82
C VAL A 148 -14.31 -7.63 2.70
N VAL A 149 -15.43 -8.16 2.19
CA VAL A 149 -15.68 -9.59 2.03
C VAL A 149 -15.98 -9.91 0.57
N ILE A 150 -15.26 -10.88 0.00
CA ILE A 150 -15.44 -11.38 -1.37
C ILE A 150 -15.42 -12.92 -1.33
N GLY A 151 -16.56 -13.56 -1.13
CA GLY A 151 -16.61 -15.00 -0.88
C GLY A 151 -15.89 -15.35 0.43
N GLU A 152 -14.79 -16.10 0.31
CA GLU A 152 -13.96 -16.47 1.48
C GLU A 152 -12.88 -15.43 1.82
N PHE A 153 -12.61 -14.50 0.90
CA PHE A 153 -11.66 -13.41 1.15
C PHE A 153 -12.24 -12.44 2.18
N ARG A 154 -11.42 -12.08 3.16
CA ARG A 154 -11.73 -11.09 4.19
C ARG A 154 -10.54 -10.17 4.40
N ALA A 155 -10.72 -8.89 4.13
CA ALA A 155 -9.78 -7.84 4.47
C ALA A 155 -10.35 -7.05 5.65
N GLU A 156 -9.84 -7.34 6.83
CA GLU A 156 -10.32 -6.77 8.09
C GLU A 156 -9.56 -5.50 8.46
N ASN A 157 -10.17 -4.67 9.30
CA ASN A 157 -9.57 -3.45 9.85
C ASN A 157 -9.12 -2.43 8.80
N LEU A 158 -9.80 -2.38 7.65
CA LEU A 158 -9.55 -1.35 6.66
C LEU A 158 -10.07 -0.01 7.14
N ILE A 159 -9.23 1.00 7.08
CA ILE A 159 -9.62 2.36 7.46
C ILE A 159 -10.14 3.10 6.23
N VAL A 160 -11.28 3.74 6.37
CA VAL A 160 -11.86 4.62 5.34
C VAL A 160 -11.08 5.93 5.31
N GLU A 161 -10.52 6.28 4.14
CA GLU A 161 -9.81 7.54 3.86
C GLU A 161 -10.72 8.60 3.23
#